data_e0870f3439da328d839a9d23ed31b14e
#
_entry.id   e0870f3439da328d839a9d23ed31b14e
#
_cell.length_a   1.000
_cell.length_b   1.000
_cell.length_c   1.000
_cell.angle_alpha   90.00
_cell.angle_beta   90.00
_cell.angle_gamma   90.00
#
_symmetry.space_group_name_H-M   'P 1'
#
loop_
_entity.id
_entity.type
_entity.pdbx_description
1 polymer ?
#
loop_
_entity_poly.entity_id
_entity_poly.type
_entity_poly.pdbx_seq_one_letter_code
_entity_poly.pdbx_strand_id
1 'polypeptide(L)'
;MDVVVENLTKSFENQKAVDSISFKAKRGEILGFLGPNGAGKTTTMKIMAGLLTPDFGNITFGDYSIWKQAGKIKNIIGYLPERNPLYDEMNVIDFLFFISKLHNIPKYKITSRVLDMIRLCGLDNNKHKQIGELSKGFRQRVGIAQALIHDPEVVILDEPTTGLDPNQIFGIRKIIKEIGEEKTVILSSHILSEIETTCDQVMIMSNGKIVANGTTSELRRKSDAEYCLKIGIKGGETTDIHEALNDLPGVLHIEIIHKQNFELQCKPDVEIEKSIFNLCQENNWYISELTPVQTRLEDIFRKVTQNE
;
A
#
# COMPACT_ATOMS: atom_id res chain seq x y z
N MET A 1 0.27 -10.89 15.98
CA MET A 1 0.81 -12.22 15.53
C MET A 1 1.58 -12.05 14.25
N ASP A 2 2.76 -12.68 14.09
CA ASP A 2 3.52 -12.61 12.83
C ASP A 2 2.88 -13.53 11.78
N VAL A 3 2.97 -13.11 10.51
CA VAL A 3 2.57 -13.90 9.34
C VAL A 3 3.79 -14.13 8.47
N VAL A 4 4.08 -15.40 8.14
CA VAL A 4 5.20 -15.77 7.27
C VAL A 4 4.67 -16.53 6.06
N VAL A 5 5.04 -16.07 4.88
CA VAL A 5 4.69 -16.68 3.60
C VAL A 5 5.95 -17.20 2.94
N GLU A 6 5.95 -18.46 2.50
CA GLU A 6 7.12 -19.14 1.95
C GLU A 6 6.78 -19.80 0.61
N ASN A 7 7.44 -19.34 -0.45
CA ASN A 7 7.36 -19.90 -1.82
C ASN A 7 5.92 -20.10 -2.32
N LEU A 8 5.03 -19.16 -1.97
CA LEU A 8 3.61 -19.27 -2.30
C LEU A 8 3.41 -19.19 -3.80
N THR A 9 2.72 -20.18 -4.35
CA THR A 9 2.43 -20.27 -5.78
C THR A 9 0.97 -20.64 -6.00
N LYS A 10 0.33 -19.95 -6.95
CA LYS A 10 -1.02 -20.24 -7.42
C LYS A 10 -1.16 -20.01 -8.91
N SER A 11 -1.63 -21.02 -9.61
CA SER A 11 -1.91 -20.97 -11.04
C SER A 11 -3.42 -21.12 -11.30
N PHE A 12 -3.89 -20.49 -12.34
CA PHE A 12 -5.20 -20.69 -12.91
C PHE A 12 -4.99 -21.07 -14.38
N GLU A 13 -5.43 -22.24 -14.76
CA GLU A 13 -5.17 -22.80 -16.09
C GLU A 13 -3.66 -22.77 -16.42
N ASN A 14 -3.26 -21.97 -17.41
CA ASN A 14 -1.87 -21.85 -17.85
C ASN A 14 -1.14 -20.58 -17.32
N GLN A 15 -1.82 -19.79 -16.47
CA GLN A 15 -1.23 -18.54 -15.95
C GLN A 15 -0.96 -18.64 -14.46
N LYS A 16 0.27 -18.34 -14.05
CA LYS A 16 0.63 -18.17 -12.64
C LYS A 16 0.14 -16.81 -12.16
N ALA A 17 -0.89 -16.79 -11.33
CA ALA A 17 -1.39 -15.59 -10.68
C ALA A 17 -0.51 -15.17 -9.48
N VAL A 18 0.17 -16.14 -8.86
CA VAL A 18 1.19 -15.93 -7.81
C VAL A 18 2.32 -16.90 -8.10
N ASP A 19 3.56 -16.41 -8.19
CA ASP A 19 4.74 -17.18 -8.58
C ASP A 19 5.83 -17.10 -7.52
N SER A 20 5.85 -18.09 -6.64
CA SER A 20 6.90 -18.33 -5.62
C SER A 20 7.22 -17.12 -4.74
N ILE A 21 6.20 -16.41 -4.26
CA ILE A 21 6.40 -15.24 -3.39
C ILE A 21 6.71 -15.67 -1.95
N SER A 22 7.62 -14.94 -1.31
CA SER A 22 7.97 -15.12 0.10
C SER A 22 8.08 -13.75 0.79
N PHE A 23 7.47 -13.63 1.98
CA PHE A 23 7.51 -12.41 2.77
C PHE A 23 7.11 -12.65 4.22
N LYS A 24 7.34 -11.63 5.05
CA LYS A 24 6.92 -11.63 6.45
C LYS A 24 6.21 -10.33 6.78
N ALA A 25 5.07 -10.41 7.50
CA ALA A 25 4.39 -9.30 8.15
C ALA A 25 4.47 -9.48 9.66
N LYS A 26 4.87 -8.43 10.38
CA LYS A 26 5.07 -8.48 11.84
C LYS A 26 3.82 -7.94 12.57
N ARG A 27 3.66 -8.37 13.83
CA ARG A 27 2.65 -7.77 14.70
C ARG A 27 2.93 -6.29 14.92
N GLY A 28 1.87 -5.46 14.87
CA GLY A 28 2.00 -4.01 15.01
C GLY A 28 2.56 -3.33 13.76
N GLU A 29 2.47 -3.99 12.60
CA GLU A 29 2.95 -3.49 11.32
C GLU A 29 1.83 -3.51 10.29
N ILE A 30 1.74 -2.45 9.51
CA ILE A 30 0.82 -2.34 8.37
C ILE A 30 1.61 -2.61 7.10
N LEU A 31 1.37 -3.78 6.49
CA LEU A 31 1.99 -4.21 5.24
C LEU A 31 1.08 -3.90 4.06
N GLY A 32 1.56 -3.11 3.10
CA GLY A 32 0.85 -2.75 1.89
C GLY A 32 1.30 -3.54 0.67
N PHE A 33 0.35 -4.14 -0.05
CA PHE A 33 0.57 -4.70 -1.38
C PHE A 33 0.21 -3.66 -2.44
N LEU A 34 1.19 -3.18 -3.17
CA LEU A 34 1.03 -2.26 -4.30
C LEU A 34 1.22 -3.00 -5.61
N GLY A 35 0.41 -2.72 -6.62
CA GLY A 35 0.59 -3.32 -7.94
C GLY A 35 -0.60 -3.05 -8.85
N PRO A 36 -0.44 -3.19 -10.17
CA PRO A 36 -1.52 -3.06 -11.13
C PRO A 36 -2.59 -4.13 -10.93
N ASN A 37 -3.72 -3.99 -11.61
CA ASN A 37 -4.73 -5.02 -11.64
C ASN A 37 -4.16 -6.27 -12.32
N GLY A 38 -4.46 -7.45 -11.75
CA GLY A 38 -3.88 -8.71 -12.22
C GLY A 38 -2.49 -9.07 -11.67
N ALA A 39 -1.85 -8.19 -10.87
CA ALA A 39 -0.52 -8.47 -10.30
C ALA A 39 -0.47 -9.62 -9.28
N GLY A 40 -1.62 -10.18 -8.87
CA GLY A 40 -1.68 -11.29 -7.91
C GLY A 40 -2.07 -10.90 -6.48
N LYS A 41 -2.30 -9.61 -6.18
CA LYS A 41 -2.64 -9.10 -4.83
C LYS A 41 -3.85 -9.81 -4.22
N THR A 42 -5.02 -9.69 -4.86
CA THR A 42 -6.28 -10.32 -4.40
C THR A 42 -6.17 -11.83 -4.29
N THR A 43 -5.43 -12.49 -5.20
CA THR A 43 -5.19 -13.95 -5.13
C THR A 43 -4.40 -14.29 -3.88
N THR A 44 -3.33 -13.57 -3.59
CA THR A 44 -2.52 -13.74 -2.38
C THR A 44 -3.38 -13.55 -1.12
N MET A 45 -4.18 -12.49 -1.07
CA MET A 45 -5.06 -12.20 0.08
C MET A 45 -6.13 -13.27 0.29
N LYS A 46 -6.74 -13.79 -0.79
CA LYS A 46 -7.70 -14.90 -0.71
C LYS A 46 -7.07 -16.18 -0.19
N ILE A 47 -5.82 -16.47 -0.57
CA ILE A 47 -5.09 -17.61 -0.03
C ILE A 47 -4.83 -17.42 1.46
N MET A 48 -4.34 -16.25 1.86
CA MET A 48 -4.10 -15.92 3.27
C MET A 48 -5.38 -16.01 4.10
N ALA A 49 -6.52 -15.53 3.57
CA ALA A 49 -7.83 -15.62 4.22
C ALA A 49 -8.42 -17.05 4.25
N GLY A 50 -7.73 -18.03 3.66
CA GLY A 50 -8.20 -19.42 3.59
C GLY A 50 -9.41 -19.63 2.67
N LEU A 51 -9.63 -18.71 1.72
CA LEU A 51 -10.69 -18.78 0.71
C LEU A 51 -10.24 -19.48 -0.57
N LEU A 52 -8.93 -19.59 -0.77
CA LEU A 52 -8.31 -20.22 -1.92
C LEU A 52 -7.12 -21.06 -1.45
N THR A 53 -7.02 -22.29 -1.97
CA THR A 53 -5.88 -23.17 -1.67
C THR A 53 -4.72 -22.87 -2.61
N PRO A 54 -3.50 -22.66 -2.14
CA PRO A 54 -2.32 -22.51 -2.99
C PRO A 54 -1.97 -23.87 -3.63
N ASP A 55 -1.22 -23.81 -4.73
CA ASP A 55 -0.71 -25.03 -5.38
C ASP A 55 0.61 -25.48 -4.72
N PHE A 56 1.44 -24.51 -4.31
CA PHE A 56 2.71 -24.75 -3.59
C PHE A 56 2.94 -23.68 -2.55
N GLY A 57 3.89 -23.95 -1.64
CA GLY A 57 4.30 -23.04 -0.58
C GLY A 57 3.47 -23.20 0.70
N ASN A 58 3.76 -22.37 1.68
CA ASN A 58 3.09 -22.39 2.97
C ASN A 58 2.83 -20.97 3.48
N ILE A 59 1.82 -20.82 4.32
CA ILE A 59 1.60 -19.63 5.12
C ILE A 59 1.47 -20.05 6.57
N THR A 60 2.23 -19.40 7.44
CA THR A 60 2.10 -19.58 8.88
C THR A 60 1.62 -18.30 9.55
N PHE A 61 0.70 -18.44 10.48
CA PHE A 61 0.20 -17.40 11.36
C PHE A 61 0.66 -17.76 12.77
N GLY A 62 1.78 -17.19 13.24
CA GLY A 62 2.49 -17.69 14.40
C GLY A 62 2.80 -19.17 14.24
N ASP A 63 2.24 -20.01 15.12
CA ASP A 63 2.44 -21.48 15.10
C ASP A 63 1.45 -22.23 14.19
N TYR A 64 0.49 -21.55 13.55
CA TYR A 64 -0.55 -22.19 12.74
C TYR A 64 -0.23 -22.16 11.24
N SER A 65 -0.13 -23.34 10.61
CA SER A 65 0.03 -23.50 9.16
C SER A 65 -1.31 -23.65 8.46
N ILE A 66 -1.46 -23.04 7.28
CA ILE A 66 -2.68 -23.15 6.45
C ILE A 66 -3.02 -24.61 6.08
N TRP A 67 -2.01 -25.47 6.01
CA TRP A 67 -2.20 -26.87 5.68
C TRP A 67 -2.71 -27.72 6.84
N LYS A 68 -2.32 -27.38 8.07
CA LYS A 68 -2.60 -28.21 9.24
C LYS A 68 -3.74 -27.72 10.11
N GLN A 69 -3.91 -26.37 10.21
CA GLN A 69 -4.86 -25.75 11.15
C GLN A 69 -5.79 -24.72 10.49
N ALA A 70 -6.23 -24.97 9.25
CA ALA A 70 -7.08 -24.04 8.50
C ALA A 70 -8.32 -23.54 9.29
N GLY A 71 -8.93 -24.42 10.09
CA GLY A 71 -10.08 -24.05 10.92
C GLY A 71 -9.73 -23.05 12.04
N LYS A 72 -8.55 -23.16 12.66
CA LYS A 72 -8.09 -22.20 13.69
C LYS A 72 -7.73 -20.86 13.07
N ILE A 73 -7.10 -20.88 11.89
CA ILE A 73 -6.69 -19.68 11.15
C ILE A 73 -7.88 -18.79 10.82
N LYS A 74 -9.02 -19.36 10.43
CA LYS A 74 -10.25 -18.59 10.16
C LYS A 74 -10.76 -17.80 11.37
N ASN A 75 -10.46 -18.23 12.59
CA ASN A 75 -10.87 -17.53 13.80
C ASN A 75 -9.93 -16.39 14.21
N ILE A 76 -8.71 -16.36 13.67
CA ILE A 76 -7.70 -15.36 14.00
C ILE A 76 -7.50 -14.34 12.88
N ILE A 77 -8.19 -14.50 11.76
CA ILE A 77 -8.13 -13.60 10.60
C ILE A 77 -9.45 -12.86 10.44
N GLY A 78 -9.37 -11.54 10.30
CA GLY A 78 -10.44 -10.70 9.77
C GLY A 78 -10.17 -10.40 8.31
N TYR A 79 -11.14 -10.60 7.43
CA TYR A 79 -10.99 -10.36 6.00
C TYR A 79 -12.07 -9.45 5.44
N LEU A 80 -11.66 -8.38 4.79
CA LEU A 80 -12.50 -7.51 3.98
C LEU A 80 -12.17 -7.73 2.50
N PRO A 81 -13.07 -8.32 1.71
CA PRO A 81 -12.88 -8.44 0.26
C PRO A 81 -13.10 -7.12 -0.47
N GLU A 82 -12.52 -6.96 -1.67
CA GLU A 82 -12.75 -5.80 -2.54
C GLU A 82 -14.24 -5.53 -2.79
N ARG A 83 -15.01 -6.60 -3.10
CA ARG A 83 -16.47 -6.54 -3.16
C ARG A 83 -17.01 -7.02 -1.83
N ASN A 84 -17.49 -6.09 -1.03
CA ASN A 84 -18.00 -6.35 0.31
C ASN A 84 -19.47 -6.84 0.26
N PRO A 85 -19.74 -8.16 0.41
CA PRO A 85 -21.08 -8.73 0.33
C PRO A 85 -21.82 -8.52 1.66
N LEU A 86 -22.53 -7.41 1.79
CA LEU A 86 -23.37 -7.10 2.95
C LEU A 86 -24.84 -7.45 2.69
N TYR A 87 -25.59 -7.65 3.77
CA TYR A 87 -27.06 -7.85 3.69
C TYR A 87 -27.76 -6.50 3.69
N ASP A 88 -28.14 -6.02 2.52
CA ASP A 88 -28.64 -4.68 2.28
C ASP A 88 -29.93 -4.35 3.03
N GLU A 89 -30.78 -5.35 3.30
CA GLU A 89 -32.06 -5.22 4.02
C GLU A 89 -31.89 -5.17 5.54
N MET A 90 -30.73 -5.53 6.07
CA MET A 90 -30.48 -5.49 7.52
C MET A 90 -30.04 -4.09 7.97
N ASN A 91 -30.42 -3.71 9.20
CA ASN A 91 -29.80 -2.56 9.86
C ASN A 91 -28.38 -2.88 10.25
N VAL A 92 -27.50 -1.87 10.29
CA VAL A 92 -26.08 -2.04 10.63
C VAL A 92 -25.89 -2.78 11.96
N ILE A 93 -26.62 -2.36 12.99
CA ILE A 93 -26.49 -2.96 14.33
C ILE A 93 -26.95 -4.42 14.34
N ASP A 94 -28.07 -4.72 13.68
CA ASP A 94 -28.61 -6.08 13.61
C ASP A 94 -27.67 -7.01 12.81
N PHE A 95 -27.09 -6.49 11.73
CA PHE A 95 -26.08 -7.19 10.96
C PHE A 95 -24.85 -7.54 11.83
N LEU A 96 -24.30 -6.59 12.61
CA LEU A 96 -23.17 -6.84 13.49
C LEU A 96 -23.50 -7.83 14.61
N PHE A 97 -24.71 -7.78 15.16
CA PHE A 97 -25.19 -8.81 16.08
C PHE A 97 -25.28 -10.19 15.44
N PHE A 98 -25.77 -10.27 14.21
CA PHE A 98 -25.83 -11.50 13.43
C PHE A 98 -24.44 -12.10 13.19
N ILE A 99 -23.49 -11.30 12.71
CA ILE A 99 -22.10 -11.72 12.46
C ILE A 99 -21.42 -12.17 13.77
N SER A 100 -21.66 -11.46 14.88
CA SER A 100 -21.12 -11.84 16.20
C SER A 100 -21.55 -13.24 16.62
N LYS A 101 -22.80 -13.60 16.33
CA LYS A 101 -23.33 -14.96 16.61
C LYS A 101 -22.69 -16.00 15.71
N LEU A 102 -22.48 -15.70 14.44
CA LEU A 102 -21.80 -16.61 13.49
C LEU A 102 -20.36 -16.92 13.90
N HIS A 103 -19.66 -15.94 14.49
CA HIS A 103 -18.31 -16.12 15.05
C HIS A 103 -18.32 -16.77 16.44
N ASN A 104 -19.49 -17.21 16.96
CA ASN A 104 -19.62 -17.84 18.27
C ASN A 104 -19.10 -16.98 19.43
N ILE A 105 -19.22 -15.64 19.32
CA ILE A 105 -18.87 -14.73 20.41
C ILE A 105 -19.80 -15.02 21.61
N PRO A 106 -19.27 -15.17 22.85
CA PRO A 106 -20.10 -15.42 24.04
C PRO A 106 -21.18 -14.36 24.19
N LYS A 107 -22.42 -14.77 24.45
CA LYS A 107 -23.60 -13.90 24.50
C LYS A 107 -23.39 -12.65 25.39
N TYR A 108 -22.70 -12.78 26.52
CA TYR A 108 -22.43 -11.67 27.42
C TYR A 108 -21.44 -10.63 26.88
N LYS A 109 -20.64 -10.97 25.82
CA LYS A 109 -19.69 -10.07 25.18
C LYS A 109 -20.23 -9.41 23.90
N ILE A 110 -21.30 -9.96 23.29
CA ILE A 110 -21.77 -9.52 21.98
C ILE A 110 -22.12 -8.02 22.00
N THR A 111 -22.91 -7.58 22.95
CA THR A 111 -23.40 -6.19 23.00
C THR A 111 -22.24 -5.19 23.12
N SER A 112 -21.30 -5.41 24.05
CA SER A 112 -20.13 -4.54 24.18
C SER A 112 -19.32 -4.52 22.90
N ARG A 113 -19.04 -5.70 22.33
CA ARG A 113 -18.22 -5.81 21.12
C ARG A 113 -18.85 -5.13 19.90
N VAL A 114 -20.17 -5.27 19.71
CA VAL A 114 -20.90 -4.57 18.65
C VAL A 114 -20.82 -3.06 18.83
N LEU A 115 -21.02 -2.54 20.04
CA LEU A 115 -20.92 -1.11 20.31
C LEU A 115 -19.50 -0.58 20.12
N ASP A 116 -18.47 -1.35 20.49
CA ASP A 116 -17.07 -0.98 20.26
C ASP A 116 -16.76 -0.87 18.78
N MET A 117 -17.23 -1.83 17.96
CA MET A 117 -17.05 -1.77 16.50
C MET A 117 -17.80 -0.61 15.84
N ILE A 118 -19.01 -0.30 16.31
CA ILE A 118 -19.77 0.87 15.86
C ILE A 118 -18.99 2.16 16.13
N ARG A 119 -18.41 2.32 17.30
CA ARG A 119 -17.59 3.50 17.67
C ARG A 119 -16.31 3.57 16.85
N LEU A 120 -15.54 2.47 16.83
CA LEU A 120 -14.27 2.39 16.10
C LEU A 120 -14.44 2.75 14.62
N CYS A 121 -15.50 2.24 13.98
CA CYS A 121 -15.78 2.48 12.58
C CYS A 121 -16.58 3.77 12.30
N GLY A 122 -16.94 4.54 13.34
CA GLY A 122 -17.71 5.79 13.20
C GLY A 122 -19.09 5.57 12.60
N LEU A 123 -19.82 4.55 13.08
CA LEU A 123 -21.13 4.15 12.59
C LEU A 123 -22.30 4.59 13.51
N ASP A 124 -22.02 5.33 14.60
CA ASP A 124 -23.00 5.70 15.62
C ASP A 124 -24.27 6.30 15.06
N ASN A 125 -24.15 7.25 14.13
CA ASN A 125 -25.29 7.94 13.50
C ASN A 125 -26.02 7.10 12.45
N ASN A 126 -25.46 5.97 12.05
CA ASN A 126 -26.01 5.12 10.99
C ASN A 126 -26.40 3.72 11.46
N LYS A 127 -26.19 3.38 12.73
CA LYS A 127 -26.38 2.02 13.28
C LYS A 127 -27.79 1.45 13.10
N HIS A 128 -28.81 2.30 13.02
CA HIS A 128 -30.20 1.91 12.84
C HIS A 128 -30.70 2.03 11.38
N LYS A 129 -29.83 2.49 10.44
CA LYS A 129 -30.16 2.55 9.02
C LYS A 129 -29.95 1.19 8.37
N GLN A 130 -30.72 0.89 7.34
CA GLN A 130 -30.46 -0.25 6.47
C GLN A 130 -29.13 -0.07 5.74
N ILE A 131 -28.38 -1.17 5.59
CA ILE A 131 -27.08 -1.17 4.93
C ILE A 131 -27.18 -0.71 3.48
N GLY A 132 -28.29 -1.06 2.79
CA GLY A 132 -28.55 -0.63 1.43
C GLY A 132 -28.72 0.89 1.25
N GLU A 133 -29.09 1.61 2.30
CA GLU A 133 -29.25 3.07 2.30
C GLU A 133 -27.92 3.83 2.53
N LEU A 134 -26.86 3.11 2.86
CA LEU A 134 -25.57 3.72 3.18
C LEU A 134 -24.78 4.09 1.93
N SER A 135 -24.03 5.19 2.01
CA SER A 135 -23.00 5.48 0.99
C SER A 135 -21.95 4.39 0.94
N LYS A 136 -21.22 4.30 -0.17
CA LYS A 136 -20.15 3.32 -0.35
C LYS A 136 -19.14 3.33 0.81
N GLY A 137 -18.73 4.52 1.29
CA GLY A 137 -17.80 4.66 2.40
C GLY A 137 -18.35 4.13 3.73
N PHE A 138 -19.64 4.34 4.02
CA PHE A 138 -20.24 3.74 5.22
C PHE A 138 -20.41 2.23 5.08
N ARG A 139 -20.74 1.72 3.90
CA ARG A 139 -20.77 0.26 3.62
C ARG A 139 -19.37 -0.35 3.85
N GLN A 140 -18.32 0.33 3.43
CA GLN A 140 -16.95 -0.12 3.65
C GLN A 140 -16.59 -0.16 5.14
N ARG A 141 -17.01 0.85 5.93
CA ARG A 141 -16.85 0.85 7.39
C ARG A 141 -17.61 -0.29 8.08
N VAL A 142 -18.80 -0.64 7.59
CA VAL A 142 -19.54 -1.82 8.08
C VAL A 142 -18.76 -3.10 7.79
N GLY A 143 -18.16 -3.23 6.60
CA GLY A 143 -17.31 -4.36 6.26
C GLY A 143 -16.05 -4.47 7.12
N ILE A 144 -15.41 -3.34 7.44
CA ILE A 144 -14.28 -3.32 8.38
C ILE A 144 -14.76 -3.75 9.78
N ALA A 145 -15.90 -3.24 10.24
CA ALA A 145 -16.48 -3.65 11.53
C ALA A 145 -16.79 -5.15 11.56
N GLN A 146 -17.33 -5.70 10.46
CA GLN A 146 -17.54 -7.14 10.29
C GLN A 146 -16.23 -7.92 10.40
N ALA A 147 -15.17 -7.48 9.70
CA ALA A 147 -13.88 -8.15 9.70
C ALA A 147 -13.22 -8.14 11.09
N LEU A 148 -13.54 -7.15 11.94
CA LEU A 148 -12.94 -6.95 13.26
C LEU A 148 -13.78 -7.51 14.41
N ILE A 149 -15.04 -7.88 14.17
CA ILE A 149 -16.02 -8.16 15.25
C ILE A 149 -15.58 -9.27 16.22
N HIS A 150 -14.90 -10.29 15.71
CA HIS A 150 -14.44 -11.46 16.47
C HIS A 150 -13.04 -11.29 17.08
N ASP A 151 -12.51 -10.06 17.04
CA ASP A 151 -11.19 -9.68 17.59
C ASP A 151 -10.01 -10.47 16.97
N PRO A 152 -9.86 -10.45 15.63
CA PRO A 152 -8.79 -11.18 14.97
C PRO A 152 -7.41 -10.64 15.35
N GLU A 153 -6.37 -11.47 15.25
CA GLU A 153 -4.97 -11.04 15.43
C GLU A 153 -4.37 -10.50 14.13
N VAL A 154 -4.88 -10.96 12.98
CA VAL A 154 -4.45 -10.54 11.64
C VAL A 154 -5.65 -9.99 10.88
N VAL A 155 -5.50 -8.83 10.26
CA VAL A 155 -6.54 -8.18 9.45
C VAL A 155 -6.06 -8.04 8.02
N ILE A 156 -6.84 -8.56 7.07
CA ILE A 156 -6.55 -8.53 5.65
C ILE A 156 -7.63 -7.67 4.96
N LEU A 157 -7.21 -6.62 4.27
CA LEU A 157 -8.09 -5.65 3.64
C LEU A 157 -7.77 -5.56 2.15
N ASP A 158 -8.66 -6.06 1.30
CA ASP A 158 -8.46 -6.04 -0.14
C ASP A 158 -9.11 -4.78 -0.74
N GLU A 159 -8.27 -3.85 -1.23
CA GLU A 159 -8.67 -2.56 -1.82
C GLU A 159 -9.65 -1.75 -0.94
N PRO A 160 -9.36 -1.49 0.35
CA PRO A 160 -10.34 -0.97 1.31
C PRO A 160 -10.84 0.45 1.00
N THR A 161 -10.18 1.20 0.14
CA THR A 161 -10.44 2.61 -0.18
C THR A 161 -10.92 2.84 -1.61
N THR A 162 -10.99 1.78 -2.41
CA THR A 162 -11.33 1.87 -3.84
C THR A 162 -12.68 2.51 -4.10
N GLY A 163 -12.66 3.61 -4.88
CA GLY A 163 -13.87 4.35 -5.32
C GLY A 163 -14.55 5.15 -4.20
N LEU A 164 -13.80 5.54 -3.18
CA LEU A 164 -14.23 6.44 -2.12
C LEU A 164 -13.74 7.87 -2.39
N ASP A 165 -14.44 8.85 -1.83
CA ASP A 165 -13.97 10.23 -1.84
C ASP A 165 -12.84 10.47 -0.82
N PRO A 166 -12.06 11.58 -0.95
CA PRO A 166 -10.91 11.85 -0.07
C PRO A 166 -11.24 11.88 1.42
N ASN A 167 -12.41 12.38 1.81
CA ASN A 167 -12.81 12.45 3.22
C ASN A 167 -13.11 11.05 3.78
N GLN A 168 -13.73 10.19 2.98
CA GLN A 168 -14.00 8.81 3.34
C GLN A 168 -12.70 8.00 3.44
N ILE A 169 -11.76 8.18 2.50
CA ILE A 169 -10.43 7.57 2.53
C ILE A 169 -9.70 7.95 3.82
N PHE A 170 -9.68 9.24 4.19
CA PHE A 170 -9.06 9.69 5.44
C PHE A 170 -9.64 8.98 6.67
N GLY A 171 -10.97 8.84 6.72
CA GLY A 171 -11.63 8.15 7.83
C GLY A 171 -11.28 6.66 7.92
N ILE A 172 -11.21 5.96 6.78
CA ILE A 172 -10.81 4.54 6.75
C ILE A 172 -9.34 4.37 7.12
N ARG A 173 -8.46 5.24 6.62
CA ARG A 173 -7.05 5.25 7.00
C ARG A 173 -6.83 5.39 8.49
N LYS A 174 -7.60 6.27 9.16
CA LYS A 174 -7.54 6.42 10.61
C LYS A 174 -7.87 5.11 11.33
N ILE A 175 -8.93 4.42 10.91
CA ILE A 175 -9.30 3.10 11.46
C ILE A 175 -8.18 2.09 11.24
N ILE A 176 -7.61 2.02 10.02
CA ILE A 176 -6.53 1.09 9.69
C ILE A 176 -5.29 1.34 10.57
N LYS A 177 -4.92 2.60 10.78
CA LYS A 177 -3.78 2.94 11.66
C LYS A 177 -4.03 2.56 13.11
N GLU A 178 -5.22 2.84 13.64
CA GLU A 178 -5.60 2.50 15.01
C GLU A 178 -5.54 0.98 15.26
N ILE A 179 -6.06 0.16 14.35
CA ILE A 179 -5.99 -1.29 14.48
C ILE A 179 -4.57 -1.83 14.26
N GLY A 180 -3.75 -1.15 13.44
CA GLY A 180 -2.37 -1.52 13.13
C GLY A 180 -1.43 -1.41 14.32
N GLU A 181 -1.73 -0.59 15.33
CA GLU A 181 -0.91 -0.46 16.55
C GLU A 181 -0.81 -1.78 17.34
N GLU A 182 -1.86 -2.58 17.32
CA GLU A 182 -1.94 -3.83 18.11
C GLU A 182 -1.94 -5.10 17.26
N LYS A 183 -2.43 -5.01 16.01
CA LYS A 183 -2.67 -6.14 15.13
C LYS A 183 -1.69 -6.14 13.96
N THR A 184 -1.57 -7.28 13.28
CA THR A 184 -0.93 -7.33 11.97
C THR A 184 -1.97 -6.96 10.93
N VAL A 185 -1.72 -5.91 10.16
CA VAL A 185 -2.61 -5.48 9.09
C VAL A 185 -1.93 -5.69 7.74
N ILE A 186 -2.64 -6.32 6.83
CA ILE A 186 -2.19 -6.50 5.45
C ILE A 186 -3.26 -5.90 4.55
N LEU A 187 -2.88 -4.95 3.72
CA LEU A 187 -3.82 -4.31 2.80
C LEU A 187 -3.29 -4.27 1.37
N SER A 188 -4.19 -4.28 0.38
CA SER A 188 -3.86 -4.02 -1.02
C SER A 188 -4.34 -2.64 -1.44
N SER A 189 -3.61 -2.03 -2.34
CA SER A 189 -4.05 -0.89 -3.13
C SER A 189 -3.31 -0.85 -4.47
N HIS A 190 -3.94 -0.25 -5.47
CA HIS A 190 -3.28 0.15 -6.72
C HIS A 190 -2.91 1.63 -6.70
N ILE A 191 -3.22 2.35 -5.63
CA ILE A 191 -2.97 3.78 -5.44
C ILE A 191 -1.77 3.96 -4.50
N LEU A 192 -0.69 4.43 -5.06
CA LEU A 192 0.58 4.55 -4.36
C LEU A 192 0.51 5.50 -3.15
N SER A 193 -0.10 6.68 -3.30
CA SER A 193 -0.21 7.68 -2.23
C SER A 193 -0.98 7.16 -1.00
N GLU A 194 -1.88 6.20 -1.17
CA GLU A 194 -2.57 5.54 -0.07
C GLU A 194 -1.62 4.63 0.71
N ILE A 195 -0.83 3.83 -0.01
CA ILE A 195 0.18 2.95 0.57
C ILE A 195 1.23 3.75 1.33
N GLU A 196 1.79 4.80 0.71
CA GLU A 196 2.82 5.66 1.33
C GLU A 196 2.39 6.29 2.66
N THR A 197 1.11 6.68 2.74
CA THR A 197 0.59 7.40 3.91
C THR A 197 0.05 6.47 4.99
N THR A 198 -0.19 5.19 4.65
CA THR A 198 -0.87 4.24 5.54
C THR A 198 0.06 3.14 6.05
N CYS A 199 0.96 2.63 5.20
CA CYS A 199 1.73 1.42 5.46
C CYS A 199 3.13 1.71 6.00
N ASP A 200 3.61 0.82 6.87
CA ASP A 200 4.98 0.82 7.39
C ASP A 200 5.94 0.12 6.43
N GLN A 201 5.46 -0.95 5.79
CA GLN A 201 6.18 -1.74 4.79
C GLN A 201 5.36 -1.81 3.51
N VAL A 202 6.05 -1.80 2.38
CA VAL A 202 5.44 -1.87 1.05
C VAL A 202 6.05 -3.03 0.26
N MET A 203 5.18 -3.82 -0.37
CA MET A 203 5.56 -4.82 -1.35
C MET A 203 4.97 -4.45 -2.70
N ILE A 204 5.83 -4.28 -3.70
CA ILE A 204 5.40 -4.04 -5.06
C ILE A 204 5.29 -5.40 -5.78
N MET A 205 4.10 -5.66 -6.31
CA MET A 205 3.81 -6.88 -7.07
C MET A 205 3.61 -6.56 -8.55
N SER A 206 4.23 -7.37 -9.41
CA SER A 206 3.99 -7.41 -10.86
C SER A 206 4.01 -8.85 -11.33
N ASN A 207 3.12 -9.21 -12.26
CA ASN A 207 3.05 -10.54 -12.90
C ASN A 207 3.16 -11.74 -11.92
N GLY A 208 2.50 -11.62 -10.77
CA GLY A 208 2.48 -12.66 -9.73
C GLY A 208 3.73 -12.71 -8.84
N LYS A 209 4.71 -11.82 -9.02
CA LYS A 209 5.96 -11.78 -8.26
C LYS A 209 6.06 -10.54 -7.39
N ILE A 210 6.86 -10.63 -6.32
CA ILE A 210 7.30 -9.46 -5.55
C ILE A 210 8.55 -8.92 -6.26
N VAL A 211 8.44 -7.71 -6.82
CA VAL A 211 9.52 -7.06 -7.58
C VAL A 211 10.30 -6.06 -6.74
N ALA A 212 9.71 -5.55 -5.66
CA ALA A 212 10.39 -4.74 -4.66
C ALA A 212 9.70 -4.86 -3.30
N ASN A 213 10.46 -4.73 -2.21
CA ASN A 213 9.96 -4.68 -0.85
C ASN A 213 10.83 -3.80 0.04
N GLY A 214 10.25 -3.20 1.06
CA GLY A 214 10.90 -2.36 2.06
C GLY A 214 9.99 -1.26 2.59
N THR A 215 10.52 -0.42 3.46
CA THR A 215 9.88 0.83 3.85
C THR A 215 9.82 1.79 2.66
N THR A 216 8.93 2.77 2.69
CA THR A 216 8.86 3.82 1.65
C THR A 216 10.20 4.53 1.47
N SER A 217 10.93 4.77 2.57
CA SER A 217 12.26 5.38 2.56
C SER A 217 13.34 4.46 1.97
N GLU A 218 13.32 3.16 2.26
CA GLU A 218 14.26 2.18 1.68
C GLU A 218 14.02 2.00 0.17
N LEU A 219 12.76 1.94 -0.25
CA LEU A 219 12.42 1.84 -1.67
C LEU A 219 12.90 3.06 -2.44
N ARG A 220 12.71 4.27 -1.89
CA ARG A 220 13.26 5.50 -2.47
C ARG A 220 14.78 5.44 -2.58
N ARG A 221 15.50 5.08 -1.50
CA ARG A 221 16.98 4.96 -1.51
C ARG A 221 17.50 3.93 -2.52
N LYS A 222 16.82 2.80 -2.70
CA LYS A 222 17.21 1.78 -3.69
C LYS A 222 17.05 2.27 -5.12
N SER A 223 16.16 3.23 -5.36
CA SER A 223 15.99 3.90 -6.65
C SER A 223 16.94 5.08 -6.82
N ASP A 224 17.48 5.63 -5.72
CA ASP A 224 18.46 6.74 -5.70
C ASP A 224 19.88 6.31 -6.15
N ALA A 225 19.97 5.32 -7.06
CA ALA A 225 21.18 5.17 -7.88
C ALA A 225 21.45 6.41 -8.75
N GLU A 226 20.47 7.34 -8.83
CA GLU A 226 20.54 8.59 -9.58
C GLU A 226 20.03 9.71 -8.67
N TYR A 227 20.89 10.67 -8.33
CA TYR A 227 20.50 11.88 -7.61
C TYR A 227 19.89 12.87 -8.61
N CYS A 228 18.60 13.23 -8.42
CA CYS A 228 17.91 14.14 -9.32
C CYS A 228 17.85 15.55 -8.73
N LEU A 229 18.19 16.55 -9.54
CA LEU A 229 18.14 17.97 -9.20
C LEU A 229 17.28 18.74 -10.19
N LYS A 230 16.36 19.55 -9.66
CA LYS A 230 15.68 20.58 -10.44
C LYS A 230 16.48 21.86 -10.35
N ILE A 231 16.86 22.41 -11.49
CA ILE A 231 17.67 23.62 -11.57
C ILE A 231 17.07 24.63 -12.52
N GLY A 232 16.99 25.87 -12.07
CA GLY A 232 16.70 27.03 -12.90
C GLY A 232 17.94 27.90 -13.00
N ILE A 233 18.42 28.18 -14.22
CA ILE A 233 19.57 29.05 -14.48
C ILE A 233 19.12 30.15 -15.40
N LYS A 234 19.50 31.39 -15.08
CA LYS A 234 19.21 32.59 -15.89
C LYS A 234 20.49 33.33 -16.24
N GLY A 235 20.43 34.11 -17.33
CA GLY A 235 21.57 34.89 -17.79
C GLY A 235 22.27 34.33 -19.02
N GLY A 236 21.84 33.16 -19.55
CA GLY A 236 22.34 32.57 -20.77
C GLY A 236 21.22 32.03 -21.65
N GLU A 237 21.56 31.62 -22.88
CA GLU A 237 20.62 30.91 -23.75
C GLU A 237 20.40 29.49 -23.26
N THR A 238 19.21 28.93 -23.51
CA THR A 238 18.85 27.58 -23.04
C THR A 238 19.77 26.50 -23.56
N THR A 239 20.22 26.63 -24.81
CA THR A 239 21.14 25.70 -25.46
C THR A 239 22.52 25.69 -24.80
N ASP A 240 23.07 26.88 -24.53
CA ASP A 240 24.41 27.03 -23.94
C ASP A 240 24.44 26.50 -22.52
N ILE A 241 23.37 26.78 -21.73
CA ILE A 241 23.23 26.26 -20.39
C ILE A 241 23.10 24.72 -20.40
N HIS A 242 22.31 24.15 -21.32
CA HIS A 242 22.15 22.71 -21.46
C HIS A 242 23.46 22.01 -21.79
N GLU A 243 24.22 22.52 -22.79
CA GLU A 243 25.53 21.97 -23.18
C GLU A 243 26.51 22.00 -22.00
N ALA A 244 26.64 23.17 -21.36
CA ALA A 244 27.53 23.33 -20.22
C ALA A 244 27.19 22.44 -19.01
N LEU A 245 25.90 22.24 -18.74
CA LEU A 245 25.46 21.32 -17.70
C LEU A 245 25.74 19.84 -18.06
N ASN A 246 25.60 19.47 -19.35
CA ASN A 246 25.84 18.12 -19.84
C ASN A 246 27.33 17.72 -19.74
N ASP A 247 28.23 18.69 -19.81
CA ASP A 247 29.67 18.48 -19.71
C ASP A 247 30.17 18.36 -18.27
N LEU A 248 29.31 18.61 -17.28
CA LEU A 248 29.69 18.49 -15.88
C LEU A 248 29.97 17.04 -15.47
N PRO A 249 31.09 16.75 -14.82
CA PRO A 249 31.38 15.42 -14.32
C PRO A 249 30.37 14.99 -13.26
N GLY A 250 29.69 13.88 -13.51
CA GLY A 250 28.66 13.34 -12.62
C GLY A 250 27.22 13.53 -13.09
N VAL A 251 26.97 14.33 -14.10
CA VAL A 251 25.68 14.40 -14.80
C VAL A 251 25.53 13.18 -15.71
N LEU A 252 24.40 12.49 -15.61
CA LEU A 252 24.07 11.29 -16.39
C LEU A 252 23.07 11.58 -17.49
N HIS A 253 22.08 12.43 -17.20
CA HIS A 253 21.02 12.82 -18.12
C HIS A 253 20.48 14.19 -17.76
N ILE A 254 20.01 14.95 -18.77
CA ILE A 254 19.38 16.26 -18.59
C ILE A 254 18.09 16.30 -19.39
N GLU A 255 17.02 16.72 -18.74
CA GLU A 255 15.74 17.02 -19.36
C GLU A 255 15.42 18.51 -19.23
N ILE A 256 15.01 19.15 -20.35
CA ILE A 256 14.55 20.54 -20.36
C ILE A 256 13.05 20.54 -20.01
N ILE A 257 12.68 20.99 -18.81
CA ILE A 257 11.28 21.05 -18.37
C ILE A 257 10.57 22.23 -19.03
N HIS A 258 11.20 23.38 -18.95
CA HIS A 258 10.68 24.63 -19.53
C HIS A 258 11.84 25.59 -19.65
N LYS A 259 11.96 26.38 -20.77
CA LYS A 259 13.03 27.41 -21.00
C LYS A 259 14.10 27.35 -19.89
N GLN A 260 15.07 27.69 -19.64
CA GLN A 260 16.09 27.78 -18.57
C GLN A 260 15.81 26.97 -17.23
N ASN A 261 14.85 26.02 -17.24
CA ASN A 261 14.60 25.08 -16.15
C ASN A 261 14.89 23.66 -16.60
N PHE A 262 15.75 22.97 -15.88
CA PHE A 262 16.27 21.66 -16.22
C PHE A 262 16.06 20.68 -15.07
N GLU A 263 15.91 19.41 -15.39
CA GLU A 263 16.01 18.31 -14.43
C GLU A 263 17.26 17.49 -14.78
N LEU A 264 18.18 17.40 -13.81
CA LEU A 264 19.43 16.70 -13.94
C LEU A 264 19.37 15.38 -13.18
N GLN A 265 19.78 14.30 -13.83
CA GLN A 265 20.09 13.03 -13.19
C GLN A 265 21.60 12.95 -12.98
N CYS A 266 22.02 12.80 -11.72
CA CYS A 266 23.42 12.86 -11.34
C CYS A 266 23.85 11.60 -10.58
N LYS A 267 25.14 11.32 -10.56
CA LYS A 267 25.72 10.28 -9.69
C LYS A 267 25.61 10.72 -8.23
N PRO A 268 25.24 9.81 -7.30
CA PRO A 268 25.01 10.17 -5.88
C PRO A 268 26.27 10.61 -5.13
N ASP A 269 27.45 10.22 -5.60
CA ASP A 269 28.72 10.44 -4.89
C ASP A 269 29.48 11.72 -5.35
N VAL A 270 28.82 12.61 -6.12
CA VAL A 270 29.43 13.84 -6.67
C VAL A 270 28.78 15.06 -6.03
N GLU A 271 29.58 16.00 -5.53
CA GLU A 271 29.11 17.32 -5.07
C GLU A 271 28.68 18.18 -6.27
N ILE A 272 27.59 17.77 -6.93
CA ILE A 272 27.14 18.38 -8.18
C ILE A 272 26.71 19.83 -8.00
N GLU A 273 26.14 20.19 -6.84
CA GLU A 273 25.70 21.55 -6.52
C GLU A 273 26.86 22.54 -6.57
N LYS A 274 28.03 22.12 -6.07
CA LYS A 274 29.24 22.94 -6.09
C LYS A 274 29.77 23.14 -7.52
N SER A 275 29.72 22.08 -8.33
CA SER A 275 30.11 22.13 -9.74
C SER A 275 29.20 23.06 -10.54
N ILE A 276 27.88 22.99 -10.29
CA ILE A 276 26.90 23.88 -10.92
C ILE A 276 27.11 25.35 -10.48
N PHE A 277 27.40 25.59 -9.21
CA PHE A 277 27.68 26.94 -8.71
C PHE A 277 28.90 27.55 -9.41
N ASN A 278 30.00 26.79 -9.52
CA ASN A 278 31.21 27.23 -10.20
C ASN A 278 30.95 27.54 -11.67
N LEU A 279 30.22 26.64 -12.38
CA LEU A 279 29.83 26.81 -13.76
C LEU A 279 29.05 28.11 -13.99
N CYS A 280 28.09 28.41 -13.12
CA CYS A 280 27.30 29.62 -13.19
C CYS A 280 28.16 30.87 -12.94
N GLN A 281 29.14 30.81 -12.03
CA GLN A 281 30.05 31.91 -11.75
C GLN A 281 30.96 32.21 -12.94
N GLU A 282 31.51 31.16 -13.59
CA GLU A 282 32.40 31.30 -14.74
C GLU A 282 31.72 31.92 -15.97
N ASN A 283 30.41 31.64 -16.15
CA ASN A 283 29.63 32.13 -17.30
C ASN A 283 28.80 33.38 -17.00
N ASN A 284 28.93 33.99 -15.82
CA ASN A 284 28.08 35.10 -15.33
C ASN A 284 26.58 34.77 -15.37
N TRP A 285 26.22 33.53 -15.13
CA TRP A 285 24.85 33.06 -14.95
C TRP A 285 24.48 33.09 -13.46
N TYR A 286 23.15 33.06 -13.17
CA TYR A 286 22.70 32.96 -11.81
C TYR A 286 21.65 31.86 -11.62
N ILE A 287 21.74 31.16 -10.50
CA ILE A 287 20.81 30.10 -10.11
C ILE A 287 19.53 30.74 -9.60
N SER A 288 18.41 30.45 -10.20
CA SER A 288 17.08 30.91 -9.76
C SER A 288 16.33 29.85 -8.94
N GLU A 289 16.66 28.58 -9.16
CA GLU A 289 16.11 27.43 -8.43
C GLU A 289 17.19 26.34 -8.36
N LEU A 290 17.32 25.70 -7.20
CA LEU A 290 18.15 24.50 -7.01
C LEU A 290 17.48 23.65 -5.94
N THR A 291 16.74 22.63 -6.38
CA THR A 291 15.93 21.82 -5.49
C THR A 291 16.20 20.34 -5.74
N PRO A 292 16.60 19.56 -4.72
CA PRO A 292 16.68 18.11 -4.87
C PRO A 292 15.29 17.53 -5.19
N VAL A 293 15.21 16.78 -6.28
CA VAL A 293 14.00 16.03 -6.62
C VAL A 293 14.11 14.68 -5.94
N GLN A 294 13.31 14.47 -4.91
CA GLN A 294 13.19 13.14 -4.34
C GLN A 294 12.52 12.24 -5.36
N THR A 295 13.19 11.15 -5.74
CA THR A 295 12.60 10.12 -6.61
C THR A 295 11.25 9.71 -6.04
N ARG A 296 10.21 9.96 -6.80
CA ARG A 296 8.86 9.59 -6.36
C ARG A 296 8.72 8.07 -6.41
N LEU A 297 8.03 7.50 -5.45
CA LEU A 297 7.72 6.06 -5.49
C LEU A 297 6.93 5.68 -6.77
N GLU A 298 6.24 6.65 -7.41
CA GLU A 298 5.62 6.48 -8.73
C GLU A 298 6.62 6.11 -9.82
N ASP A 299 7.81 6.73 -9.80
CA ASP A 299 8.85 6.49 -10.81
C ASP A 299 9.47 5.11 -10.59
N ILE A 300 9.65 4.74 -9.31
CA ILE A 300 10.09 3.38 -8.93
C ILE A 300 9.06 2.36 -9.38
N PHE A 301 7.80 2.60 -9.05
CA PHE A 301 6.70 1.73 -9.42
C PHE A 301 6.63 1.55 -10.94
N ARG A 302 6.76 2.65 -11.70
CA ARG A 302 6.77 2.63 -13.17
C ARG A 302 7.98 1.87 -13.71
N LYS A 303 9.20 2.16 -13.23
CA LYS A 303 10.43 1.46 -13.66
C LYS A 303 10.33 -0.05 -13.43
N VAL A 304 9.84 -0.48 -12.26
CA VAL A 304 9.79 -1.89 -11.86
C VAL A 304 8.63 -2.64 -12.53
N THR A 305 7.55 -1.95 -12.94
CA THR A 305 6.39 -2.58 -13.60
C THR A 305 6.39 -2.45 -15.13
N GLN A 306 7.22 -1.60 -15.73
CA GLN A 306 7.34 -1.41 -17.18
C GLN A 306 8.55 -2.14 -17.82
N ASN A 307 9.53 -2.60 -17.03
CA ASN A 307 10.72 -3.30 -17.52
C ASN A 307 10.49 -4.80 -17.75
N GLU A 308 9.26 -5.23 -17.94
CA GLU A 308 8.83 -6.55 -18.37
C GLU A 308 7.87 -6.38 -19.58
#